data_9abc5a65f14bfdbaaa1f21aad69cd3a7
#
_entry.id   9abc5a65f14bfdbaaa1f21aad69cd3a7
#
_cell.length_a   1.000
_cell.length_b   1.000
_cell.length_c   1.000
_cell.angle_alpha   90.00
_cell.angle_beta   90.00
_cell.angle_gamma   90.00
#
_symmetry.space_group_name_H-M   'P 1'
#
loop_
_entity.id
_entity.type
_entity.pdbx_description
1 polymer ?
#
loop_
_entity_poly.entity_id
_entity_poly.type
_entity_poly.pdbx_seq_one_letter_code
_entity_poly.pdbx_strand_id
1 'polypeptide(L)'
;IDVIAAMITMGGTLEDLKELELCYSPVFGTARDIVNLAALVGLNVLHGVFKQVHVSEVRGLVESGAYIVDVRTPGEFAAGHLKGAVNIPLGELRQRAGEIPKDRPVYLHCRTSQRSYNGIMALKGRGFENLYNISGSFLGISYYEYFTDVTAGREKIVTEYNFM
;
A
#
# COMPACT_ATOMS: atom_id res chain seq x y z
N ILE A 1 20.39 1.90 -1.69
CA ILE A 1 20.67 1.15 -0.44
C ILE A 1 21.82 1.80 0.32
N ASP A 2 22.96 2.07 -0.32
CA ASP A 2 24.18 2.53 0.35
C ASP A 2 24.03 3.87 1.07
N VAL A 3 23.27 4.81 0.49
CA VAL A 3 22.97 6.10 1.14
C VAL A 3 22.22 5.88 2.46
N ILE A 4 21.21 5.03 2.46
CA ILE A 4 20.43 4.73 3.68
C ILE A 4 21.32 4.00 4.71
N ALA A 5 22.13 3.04 4.26
CA ALA A 5 23.07 2.32 5.13
C ALA A 5 24.09 3.27 5.78
N ALA A 6 24.65 4.21 5.00
CA ALA A 6 25.56 5.23 5.52
C ALA A 6 24.86 6.13 6.55
N MET A 7 23.65 6.59 6.26
CA MET A 7 22.87 7.42 7.20
C MET A 7 22.60 6.69 8.51
N ILE A 8 22.21 5.42 8.46
CA ILE A 8 22.01 4.60 9.68
C ILE A 8 23.33 4.49 10.47
N THR A 9 24.45 4.22 9.79
CA THR A 9 25.77 4.10 10.42
C THR A 9 26.21 5.39 11.10
N MET A 10 25.87 6.53 10.49
CA MET A 10 26.19 7.86 11.02
C MET A 10 25.21 8.35 12.09
N GLY A 11 24.17 7.56 12.41
CA GLY A 11 23.15 7.96 13.37
C GLY A 11 22.17 9.01 12.85
N GLY A 12 22.04 9.14 11.52
CA GLY A 12 21.11 10.06 10.89
C GLY A 12 19.65 9.65 11.11
N THR A 13 18.79 10.67 11.12
CA THR A 13 17.33 10.52 11.32
C THR A 13 16.58 10.46 9.99
N LEU A 14 15.27 10.16 10.02
CA LEU A 14 14.42 10.26 8.84
C LEU A 14 14.29 11.73 8.35
N GLU A 15 14.34 12.70 9.26
CA GLU A 15 14.34 14.11 8.88
C GLU A 15 15.61 14.47 8.10
N ASP A 16 16.78 14.02 8.57
CA ASP A 16 18.03 14.22 7.86
C ASP A 16 18.00 13.55 6.48
N LEU A 17 17.49 12.32 6.41
CA LEU A 17 17.39 11.57 5.15
C LEU A 17 16.45 12.26 4.14
N LYS A 18 15.38 12.89 4.61
CA LYS A 18 14.42 13.65 3.78
C LYS A 18 15.08 14.88 3.16
N GLU A 19 16.00 15.54 3.88
CA GLU A 19 16.66 16.79 3.47
C GLU A 19 17.97 16.57 2.70
N LEU A 20 18.38 15.32 2.47
CA LEU A 20 19.62 15.06 1.71
C LEU A 20 19.54 15.64 0.30
N GLU A 21 20.59 16.44 -0.03
CA GLU A 21 20.85 16.87 -1.40
C GLU A 21 21.57 15.75 -2.17
N LEU A 22 20.83 15.02 -2.98
CA LEU A 22 21.33 13.91 -3.76
C LEU A 22 21.57 14.33 -5.22
N CYS A 23 22.55 13.72 -5.88
CA CYS A 23 22.78 13.87 -7.31
C CYS A 23 21.67 13.17 -8.10
N TYR A 24 20.51 13.79 -8.12
CA TYR A 24 19.28 13.23 -8.68
C TYR A 24 18.89 13.95 -9.98
N SER A 25 18.53 13.17 -11.00
CA SER A 25 18.01 13.71 -12.26
C SER A 25 16.58 13.23 -12.53
N PRO A 26 15.58 14.13 -12.57
CA PRO A 26 14.17 13.80 -12.83
C PRO A 26 13.92 13.11 -14.19
N VAL A 27 14.85 13.25 -15.14
CA VAL A 27 14.76 12.60 -16.46
C VAL A 27 14.80 11.06 -16.35
N PHE A 28 15.46 10.53 -15.31
CA PHE A 28 15.68 9.09 -15.15
C PHE A 28 14.82 8.47 -14.03
N GLY A 29 13.92 9.21 -13.43
CA GLY A 29 13.14 8.72 -12.28
C GLY A 29 11.83 9.46 -12.06
N THR A 30 11.38 9.48 -10.82
CA THR A 30 10.19 10.20 -10.36
C THR A 30 10.51 11.67 -10.07
N ALA A 31 9.55 12.43 -9.57
CA ALA A 31 9.75 13.85 -9.23
C ALA A 31 10.71 14.09 -8.05
N ARG A 32 10.98 13.07 -7.25
CA ARG A 32 11.97 13.08 -6.16
C ARG A 32 12.78 11.81 -6.17
N ASP A 33 14.00 11.88 -5.62
CA ASP A 33 14.82 10.70 -5.38
C ASP A 33 14.11 9.70 -4.45
N ILE A 34 14.28 8.42 -4.71
CA ILE A 34 13.63 7.35 -3.95
C ILE A 34 14.08 7.30 -2.48
N VAL A 35 15.30 7.76 -2.19
CA VAL A 35 15.82 7.83 -0.81
C VAL A 35 15.04 8.89 0.00
N ASN A 36 14.87 10.10 -0.58
CA ASN A 36 14.04 11.13 0.04
C ASN A 36 12.57 10.70 0.15
N LEU A 37 12.03 9.99 -0.85
CA LEU A 37 10.68 9.44 -0.79
C LEU A 37 10.53 8.40 0.32
N ALA A 38 11.51 7.53 0.52
CA ALA A 38 11.49 6.54 1.60
C ALA A 38 11.43 7.23 2.97
N ALA A 39 12.21 8.30 3.16
CA ALA A 39 12.19 9.10 4.37
C ALA A 39 10.81 9.76 4.61
N LEU A 40 10.21 10.36 3.58
CA LEU A 40 8.88 10.97 3.66
C LEU A 40 7.80 9.95 4.03
N VAL A 41 7.84 8.75 3.45
CA VAL A 41 6.91 7.66 3.81
C VAL A 41 7.13 7.24 5.27
N GLY A 42 8.39 7.05 5.69
CA GLY A 42 8.74 6.71 7.06
C GLY A 42 8.23 7.74 8.06
N LEU A 43 8.42 9.03 7.78
CA LEU A 43 7.91 10.13 8.62
C LEU A 43 6.38 10.13 8.69
N ASN A 44 5.69 9.90 7.58
CA ASN A 44 4.23 9.82 7.58
C ASN A 44 3.71 8.68 8.47
N VAL A 45 4.40 7.54 8.48
CA VAL A 45 4.07 6.41 9.37
C VAL A 45 4.38 6.78 10.82
N LEU A 46 5.56 7.32 11.09
CA LEU A 46 6.00 7.72 12.44
C LEU A 46 5.07 8.76 13.08
N HIS A 47 4.61 9.74 12.32
CA HIS A 47 3.70 10.77 12.77
C HIS A 47 2.22 10.35 12.76
N GLY A 48 1.91 9.08 12.40
CA GLY A 48 0.53 8.58 12.37
C GLY A 48 -0.34 9.23 11.29
N VAL A 49 0.26 9.81 10.26
CA VAL A 49 -0.47 10.42 9.13
C VAL A 49 -1.37 9.37 8.47
N PHE A 50 -0.90 8.14 8.38
CA PHE A 50 -1.70 6.99 7.99
C PHE A 50 -1.25 5.73 8.74
N LYS A 51 -2.14 4.73 8.80
CA LYS A 51 -1.84 3.41 9.36
C LYS A 51 -1.57 2.43 8.22
N GLN A 52 -0.72 1.44 8.46
CA GLN A 52 -0.47 0.37 7.49
C GLN A 52 -0.43 -1.00 8.12
N VAL A 53 -0.64 -2.02 7.30
CA VAL A 53 -0.43 -3.43 7.60
C VAL A 53 0.55 -4.02 6.60
N HIS A 54 1.33 -5.00 7.00
CA HIS A 54 2.29 -5.67 6.13
C HIS A 54 1.62 -6.78 5.29
N VAL A 55 2.24 -7.12 4.17
CA VAL A 55 1.77 -8.21 3.30
C VAL A 55 1.61 -9.53 4.03
N SER A 56 2.43 -9.79 5.05
CA SER A 56 2.36 -11.00 5.88
C SER A 56 1.08 -11.14 6.70
N GLU A 57 0.35 -10.04 6.92
CA GLU A 57 -0.91 -10.02 7.68
C GLU A 57 -2.14 -10.21 6.78
N VAL A 58 -1.97 -10.02 5.45
CA VAL A 58 -3.09 -9.95 4.52
C VAL A 58 -3.87 -11.26 4.43
N ARG A 59 -3.19 -12.40 4.51
CA ARG A 59 -3.88 -13.71 4.52
C ARG A 59 -4.89 -13.79 5.66
N GLY A 60 -4.49 -13.45 6.86
CA GLY A 60 -5.39 -13.42 8.02
C GLY A 60 -6.56 -12.45 7.84
N LEU A 61 -6.33 -11.31 7.19
CA LEU A 61 -7.41 -10.36 6.87
C LEU A 61 -8.43 -10.94 5.89
N VAL A 62 -7.97 -11.61 4.83
CA VAL A 62 -8.86 -12.25 3.86
C VAL A 62 -9.65 -13.40 4.51
N GLU A 63 -8.97 -14.26 5.25
CA GLU A 63 -9.56 -15.42 5.92
C GLU A 63 -10.58 -15.01 7.01
N SER A 64 -10.36 -13.89 7.68
CA SER A 64 -11.30 -13.34 8.67
C SER A 64 -12.46 -12.54 8.06
N GLY A 65 -12.51 -12.35 6.74
CA GLY A 65 -13.54 -11.57 6.08
C GLY A 65 -13.44 -10.06 6.35
N ALA A 66 -12.23 -9.55 6.55
CA ALA A 66 -12.00 -8.11 6.73
C ALA A 66 -12.47 -7.29 5.51
N TYR A 67 -12.92 -6.06 5.75
CA TYR A 67 -13.38 -5.19 4.66
C TYR A 67 -12.19 -4.60 3.89
N ILE A 68 -11.94 -5.13 2.71
CA ILE A 68 -10.80 -4.76 1.86
C ILE A 68 -11.31 -4.02 0.62
N VAL A 69 -10.74 -2.85 0.34
CA VAL A 69 -11.05 -2.03 -0.84
C VAL A 69 -9.88 -2.05 -1.81
N ASP A 70 -10.13 -2.52 -3.01
CA ASP A 70 -9.20 -2.42 -4.14
C ASP A 70 -9.50 -1.15 -4.93
N VAL A 71 -8.59 -0.18 -4.89
CA VAL A 71 -8.77 1.11 -5.58
C VAL A 71 -8.20 1.13 -7.01
N ARG A 72 -7.85 -0.05 -7.55
CA ARG A 72 -7.40 -0.20 -8.94
C ARG A 72 -8.58 -0.07 -9.91
N THR A 73 -8.25 0.05 -11.18
CA THR A 73 -9.25 0.05 -12.25
C THR A 73 -10.01 -1.29 -12.30
N PRO A 74 -11.25 -1.32 -12.87
CA PRO A 74 -12.00 -2.57 -13.03
C PRO A 74 -11.24 -3.62 -13.86
N GLY A 75 -10.46 -3.19 -14.85
CA GLY A 75 -9.63 -4.11 -15.65
C GLY A 75 -8.50 -4.76 -14.84
N GLU A 76 -7.81 -3.98 -13.99
CA GLU A 76 -6.79 -4.54 -13.08
C GLU A 76 -7.42 -5.49 -12.07
N PHE A 77 -8.59 -5.18 -11.56
CA PHE A 77 -9.33 -6.03 -10.63
C PHE A 77 -9.75 -7.35 -11.29
N ALA A 78 -10.29 -7.29 -12.50
CA ALA A 78 -10.69 -8.47 -13.25
C ALA A 78 -9.51 -9.40 -13.60
N ALA A 79 -8.32 -8.84 -13.82
CA ALA A 79 -7.10 -9.61 -14.09
C ALA A 79 -6.53 -10.34 -12.86
N GLY A 80 -7.04 -10.06 -11.66
CA GLY A 80 -6.67 -10.72 -10.41
C GLY A 80 -6.85 -9.77 -9.23
N HIS A 81 -7.47 -10.27 -8.15
CA HIS A 81 -7.77 -9.50 -6.95
C HIS A 81 -7.79 -10.39 -5.70
N LEU A 82 -7.77 -9.77 -4.51
CA LEU A 82 -7.97 -10.46 -3.24
C LEU A 82 -9.41 -10.99 -3.14
N LYS A 83 -9.57 -12.23 -2.74
CA LYS A 83 -10.90 -12.82 -2.50
C LYS A 83 -11.66 -11.99 -1.48
N GLY A 84 -12.91 -11.66 -1.77
CA GLY A 84 -13.76 -10.84 -0.92
C GLY A 84 -13.49 -9.33 -0.94
N ALA A 85 -12.49 -8.86 -1.69
CA ALA A 85 -12.26 -7.43 -1.84
C ALA A 85 -13.34 -6.75 -2.69
N VAL A 86 -13.67 -5.51 -2.32
CA VAL A 86 -14.61 -4.65 -3.05
C VAL A 86 -13.82 -3.72 -3.96
N ASN A 87 -14.15 -3.70 -5.25
CA ASN A 87 -13.50 -2.76 -6.17
C ASN A 87 -14.21 -1.39 -6.18
N ILE A 88 -13.50 -0.38 -5.70
CA ILE A 88 -13.92 1.02 -5.78
C ILE A 88 -12.75 1.82 -6.36
N PRO A 89 -12.71 2.02 -7.67
CA PRO A 89 -11.62 2.75 -8.33
C PRO A 89 -11.35 4.10 -7.69
N LEU A 90 -10.07 4.49 -7.59
CA LEU A 90 -9.66 5.73 -6.92
C LEU A 90 -10.43 6.96 -7.43
N GLY A 91 -10.72 7.01 -8.75
CA GLY A 91 -11.48 8.10 -9.36
C GLY A 91 -12.93 8.19 -8.87
N GLU A 92 -13.52 7.06 -8.48
CA GLU A 92 -14.90 6.95 -8.00
C GLU A 92 -15.01 6.99 -6.47
N LEU A 93 -13.88 6.83 -5.77
CA LEU A 93 -13.84 6.62 -4.32
C LEU A 93 -14.58 7.71 -3.52
N ARG A 94 -14.47 8.98 -3.96
CA ARG A 94 -15.16 10.08 -3.29
C ARG A 94 -16.68 10.03 -3.45
N GLN A 95 -17.15 9.60 -4.62
CA GLN A 95 -18.58 9.49 -4.93
C GLN A 95 -19.21 8.28 -4.23
N ARG A 96 -18.44 7.17 -4.16
CA ARG A 96 -18.87 5.90 -3.59
C ARG A 96 -18.46 5.71 -2.13
N ALA A 97 -17.99 6.77 -1.45
CA ALA A 97 -17.56 6.70 -0.04
C ALA A 97 -18.68 6.19 0.91
N GLY A 98 -19.94 6.38 0.54
CA GLY A 98 -21.10 5.86 1.29
C GLY A 98 -21.20 4.32 1.33
N GLU A 99 -20.52 3.61 0.44
CA GLU A 99 -20.47 2.14 0.41
C GLU A 99 -19.45 1.59 1.44
N ILE A 100 -18.55 2.45 1.95
CA ILE A 100 -17.46 2.05 2.84
C ILE A 100 -17.91 2.20 4.30
N PRO A 101 -17.79 1.15 5.12
CA PRO A 101 -18.18 1.21 6.53
C PRO A 101 -17.28 2.15 7.32
N LYS A 102 -17.85 2.87 8.31
CA LYS A 102 -17.11 3.73 9.25
C LYS A 102 -16.93 3.08 10.62
N ASP A 103 -17.67 2.04 10.91
CA ASP A 103 -17.78 1.37 12.20
C ASP A 103 -16.73 0.26 12.42
N ARG A 104 -15.95 -0.05 11.40
CA ARG A 104 -14.95 -1.11 11.44
C ARG A 104 -13.68 -0.73 10.67
N PRO A 105 -12.56 -1.46 10.86
CA PRO A 105 -11.35 -1.28 10.07
C PRO A 105 -11.59 -1.53 8.57
N VAL A 106 -11.03 -0.66 7.73
CA VAL A 106 -11.06 -0.75 6.28
C VAL A 106 -9.63 -0.77 5.74
N TYR A 107 -9.32 -1.76 4.95
CA TYR A 107 -7.99 -1.98 4.40
C TYR A 107 -7.98 -1.63 2.92
N LEU A 108 -7.16 -0.66 2.53
CA LEU A 108 -7.05 -0.24 1.14
C LEU A 108 -5.78 -0.77 0.50
N HIS A 109 -5.90 -1.25 -0.72
CA HIS A 109 -4.75 -1.55 -1.54
C HIS A 109 -4.95 -1.07 -2.98
N CYS A 110 -3.83 -0.95 -3.69
CA CYS A 110 -3.83 -0.76 -5.13
C CYS A 110 -2.82 -1.74 -5.76
N ARG A 111 -2.01 -1.29 -6.71
CA ARG A 111 -0.92 -2.09 -7.24
C ARG A 111 0.35 -2.04 -6.35
N THR A 112 0.78 -0.83 -5.93
CA THR A 112 2.07 -0.56 -5.26
C THR A 112 1.96 0.40 -4.06
N SER A 113 0.79 0.57 -3.47
CA SER A 113 0.46 1.37 -2.26
C SER A 113 0.27 2.88 -2.47
N GLN A 114 0.68 3.50 -3.57
CA GLN A 114 0.55 4.95 -3.75
C GLN A 114 -0.90 5.40 -3.96
N ARG A 115 -1.65 4.72 -4.85
CA ARG A 115 -3.06 5.05 -5.10
C ARG A 115 -3.93 4.79 -3.85
N SER A 116 -3.66 3.74 -3.10
CA SER A 116 -4.37 3.44 -1.86
C SER A 116 -4.04 4.45 -0.76
N TYR A 117 -2.80 4.93 -0.66
CA TYR A 117 -2.45 6.06 0.21
C TYR A 117 -3.27 7.31 -0.14
N ASN A 118 -3.34 7.69 -1.42
CA ASN A 118 -4.16 8.82 -1.88
C ASN A 118 -5.65 8.61 -1.56
N GLY A 119 -6.14 7.38 -1.69
CA GLY A 119 -7.50 6.99 -1.30
C GLY A 119 -7.75 7.20 0.20
N ILE A 120 -6.81 6.79 1.05
CA ILE A 120 -6.88 6.99 2.51
C ILE A 120 -6.96 8.49 2.82
N MET A 121 -6.10 9.32 2.22
CA MET A 121 -6.13 10.77 2.45
C MET A 121 -7.47 11.37 2.03
N ALA A 122 -8.03 10.94 0.91
CA ALA A 122 -9.35 11.40 0.44
C ALA A 122 -10.49 11.00 1.39
N LEU A 123 -10.44 9.79 1.97
CA LEU A 123 -11.44 9.30 2.92
C LEU A 123 -11.27 9.94 4.31
N LYS A 124 -10.04 10.16 4.78
CA LYS A 124 -9.79 10.89 6.04
C LYS A 124 -10.42 12.28 6.00
N GLY A 125 -10.32 13.00 4.89
CA GLY A 125 -10.99 14.29 4.68
C GLY A 125 -12.54 14.22 4.71
N ARG A 126 -13.12 13.01 4.74
CA ARG A 126 -14.56 12.74 4.86
C ARG A 126 -14.95 12.11 6.20
N GLY A 127 -14.03 12.14 7.18
CA GLY A 127 -14.28 11.67 8.53
C GLY A 127 -14.18 10.15 8.71
N PHE A 128 -13.38 9.46 7.88
CA PHE A 128 -13.03 8.07 8.12
C PHE A 128 -11.73 7.99 8.95
N GLU A 129 -11.72 7.21 10.01
CA GLU A 129 -10.59 7.14 10.96
C GLU A 129 -9.89 5.77 10.97
N ASN A 130 -10.62 4.69 10.73
CA ASN A 130 -10.10 3.33 10.80
C ASN A 130 -9.66 2.81 9.42
N LEU A 131 -8.74 3.55 8.79
CA LEU A 131 -8.21 3.22 7.46
C LEU A 131 -6.78 2.73 7.55
N TYR A 132 -6.48 1.65 6.83
CA TYR A 132 -5.16 1.02 6.79
C TYR A 132 -4.71 0.83 5.34
N ASN A 133 -3.47 1.20 5.05
CA ASN A 133 -2.84 0.92 3.77
C ASN A 133 -2.17 -0.46 3.81
N ILE A 134 -2.42 -1.31 2.83
CA ILE A 134 -1.68 -2.57 2.70
C ILE A 134 -0.34 -2.26 2.03
N SER A 135 0.76 -2.38 2.80
CA SER A 135 2.12 -2.14 2.32
C SER A 135 2.48 -3.15 1.22
N GLY A 136 3.11 -2.66 0.14
CA GLY A 136 3.40 -3.49 -1.04
C GLY A 136 2.18 -3.78 -1.92
N SER A 137 0.97 -3.61 -1.41
CA SER A 137 -0.29 -3.76 -2.14
C SER A 137 -0.37 -5.06 -2.94
N PHE A 138 -1.13 -5.11 -4.03
CA PHE A 138 -1.40 -6.35 -4.77
C PHE A 138 -0.13 -7.00 -5.36
N LEU A 139 0.82 -6.19 -5.81
CA LEU A 139 2.10 -6.71 -6.32
C LEU A 139 2.91 -7.38 -5.21
N GLY A 140 3.04 -6.72 -4.06
CA GLY A 140 3.72 -7.28 -2.88
C GLY A 140 3.05 -8.56 -2.36
N ILE A 141 1.71 -8.57 -2.31
CA ILE A 141 0.93 -9.76 -1.93
C ILE A 141 1.19 -10.90 -2.93
N SER A 142 1.18 -10.62 -4.24
CA SER A 142 1.43 -11.63 -5.27
C SER A 142 2.81 -12.27 -5.09
N TYR A 143 3.87 -11.49 -4.86
CA TYR A 143 5.21 -12.03 -4.62
C TYR A 143 5.31 -12.78 -3.29
N TYR A 144 4.67 -12.29 -2.23
CA TYR A 144 4.76 -12.89 -0.90
C TYR A 144 4.05 -14.26 -0.83
N GLU A 145 2.85 -14.34 -1.41
CA GLU A 145 2.01 -15.54 -1.30
C GLU A 145 2.33 -16.61 -2.36
N TYR A 146 2.69 -16.20 -3.58
CA TYR A 146 2.82 -17.10 -4.72
C TYR A 146 3.73 -18.29 -4.45
N PHE A 147 4.94 -18.03 -3.99
CA PHE A 147 5.92 -19.11 -3.80
C PHE A 147 5.44 -20.12 -2.78
N THR A 148 4.93 -19.67 -1.65
CA THR A 148 4.44 -20.56 -0.58
C THR A 148 3.18 -21.29 -1.01
N ASP A 149 2.26 -20.64 -1.71
CA ASP A 149 1.03 -21.28 -2.18
C ASP A 149 1.34 -22.40 -3.19
N VAL A 150 2.27 -22.14 -4.12
CA VAL A 150 2.68 -23.14 -5.13
C VAL A 150 3.45 -24.29 -4.50
N THR A 151 4.40 -24.01 -3.60
CA THR A 151 5.28 -25.05 -3.01
C THR A 151 4.60 -25.87 -1.94
N ALA A 152 3.73 -25.26 -1.14
CA ALA A 152 3.03 -25.93 -0.05
C ALA A 152 1.60 -26.40 -0.44
N GLY A 153 1.14 -26.11 -1.66
CA GLY A 153 -0.22 -26.43 -2.12
C GLY A 153 -1.32 -25.73 -1.32
N ARG A 154 -1.04 -24.52 -0.81
CA ARG A 154 -2.05 -23.75 -0.07
C ARG A 154 -3.11 -23.17 -0.98
N GLU A 155 -4.31 -23.00 -0.44
CA GLU A 155 -5.37 -22.28 -1.15
C GLU A 155 -4.97 -20.81 -1.36
N LYS A 156 -5.11 -20.31 -2.58
CA LYS A 156 -4.83 -18.91 -2.93
C LYS A 156 -5.82 -17.97 -2.23
N ILE A 157 -5.33 -16.88 -1.68
CA ILE A 157 -6.16 -15.76 -1.19
C ILE A 157 -6.52 -14.76 -2.29
N VAL A 158 -5.97 -14.94 -3.47
CA VAL A 158 -6.25 -14.15 -4.68
C VAL A 158 -7.01 -15.00 -5.69
N THR A 159 -7.76 -14.35 -6.57
CA THR A 159 -8.40 -15.01 -7.70
C THR A 159 -7.40 -15.45 -8.75
N GLU A 160 -6.43 -14.57 -9.05
CA GLU A 160 -5.27 -14.85 -9.89
C GLU A 160 -4.09 -13.97 -9.48
N TYR A 161 -2.86 -14.48 -9.61
CA TYR A 161 -1.64 -13.70 -9.40
C TYR A 161 -1.35 -12.81 -10.59
N ASN A 162 -0.87 -11.59 -10.34
CA ASN A 162 -0.47 -10.65 -11.38
C ASN A 162 0.83 -9.95 -10.99
N PHE A 163 1.89 -10.20 -11.73
CA PHE A 163 3.24 -9.67 -11.51
C PHE A 163 3.58 -8.50 -12.48
N MET A 164 2.69 -8.18 -13.42
CA MET A 164 2.87 -7.10 -14.41
C MET A 164 2.23 -5.79 -13.96
#